data_0c8f1cdc1b0d43ec804261a9a62772c7
#
_entry.id   0c8f1cdc1b0d43ec804261a9a62772c7
#
_cell.length_a   1.000
_cell.length_b   1.000
_cell.length_c   1.000
_cell.angle_alpha   90.00
_cell.angle_beta   90.00
_cell.angle_gamma   90.00
#
_symmetry.space_group_name_H-M   'P 1'
#
loop_
_entity.id
_entity.type
_entity.pdbx_description
1 polymer ?
#
loop_
_entity_poly.entity_id
_entity_poly.type
_entity_poly.pdbx_seq_one_letter_code
_entity_poly.pdbx_strand_id
1 'polypeptide(L)'
;VNPIGPRGCYDEAKRCAEAFAMAYHRAHGVDTRIIRIFNTHGPRMQVLDGRAVPNFMAQAIRGEPLTVYGDGSQTRSLCYVSDLVRGVLAVLEKGDDLPVNLGNPQEVTMVELAQIIVRLADSRSAIEFRQLPVDDPKQRRPDISRARTLLGWQPEVALEDGLSRTLEYFRRVV
;
A
#
# COMPACT_ATOMS: atom_id res chain seq x y z
N VAL A 1 12.42 -12.01 -2.95
CA VAL A 1 12.93 -10.77 -3.60
C VAL A 1 14.22 -11.12 -4.32
N ASN A 2 14.36 -10.70 -5.57
CA ASN A 2 15.60 -10.87 -6.35
C ASN A 2 16.50 -9.64 -6.12
N PRO A 3 17.62 -9.74 -5.35
CA PRO A 3 18.44 -8.59 -4.96
C PRO A 3 19.16 -7.93 -6.15
N ILE A 4 19.37 -8.67 -7.25
CA ILE A 4 20.01 -8.17 -8.48
C ILE A 4 19.01 -7.92 -9.63
N GLY A 5 17.73 -8.15 -9.39
CA GLY A 5 16.67 -7.88 -10.34
C GLY A 5 16.35 -6.38 -10.49
N PRO A 6 15.53 -5.99 -11.48
CA PRO A 6 15.22 -4.59 -11.77
C PRO A 6 14.56 -3.85 -10.59
N ARG A 7 13.96 -4.57 -9.63
CA ARG A 7 13.39 -4.02 -8.40
C ARG A 7 14.36 -4.02 -7.20
N GLY A 8 15.50 -4.72 -7.32
CA GLY A 8 16.45 -4.93 -6.21
C GLY A 8 16.95 -3.62 -5.60
N CYS A 9 17.20 -2.60 -6.42
CA CYS A 9 17.67 -1.30 -5.94
C CYS A 9 16.78 -0.70 -4.83
N TYR A 10 15.45 -0.72 -5.00
CA TYR A 10 14.52 -0.22 -4.00
C TYR A 10 14.52 -1.07 -2.73
N ASP A 11 14.42 -2.38 -2.88
CA ASP A 11 14.29 -3.32 -1.75
C ASP A 11 15.58 -3.34 -0.91
N GLU A 12 16.75 -3.34 -1.56
CA GLU A 12 18.05 -3.29 -0.86
C GLU A 12 18.33 -1.92 -0.23
N ALA A 13 17.91 -0.81 -0.86
CA ALA A 13 18.00 0.51 -0.25
C ALA A 13 17.17 0.60 1.05
N LYS A 14 15.96 0.02 1.08
CA LYS A 14 15.14 -0.05 2.30
C LYS A 14 15.76 -0.93 3.38
N ARG A 15 16.32 -2.06 3.00
CA ARG A 15 17.06 -2.95 3.93
C ARG A 15 18.27 -2.25 4.52
N CYS A 16 19.04 -1.55 3.69
CA CYS A 16 20.19 -0.77 4.11
C CYS A 16 19.79 0.32 5.11
N ALA A 17 18.69 1.04 4.86
CA ALA A 17 18.18 2.07 5.78
C ALA A 17 17.85 1.50 7.16
N GLU A 18 17.22 0.32 7.26
CA GLU A 18 16.97 -0.35 8.54
C GLU A 18 18.28 -0.71 9.25
N ALA A 19 19.26 -1.23 8.51
CA ALA A 19 20.57 -1.58 9.07
C ALA A 19 21.30 -0.35 9.61
N PHE A 20 21.28 0.78 8.91
CA PHE A 20 21.85 2.05 9.38
C PHE A 20 21.12 2.58 10.62
N ALA A 21 19.81 2.58 10.65
CA ALA A 21 19.04 3.01 11.83
C ALA A 21 19.45 2.23 13.07
N MET A 22 19.56 0.90 12.96
CA MET A 22 20.00 0.04 14.06
C MET A 22 21.48 0.22 14.42
N ALA A 23 22.36 0.53 13.45
CA ALA A 23 23.76 0.83 13.73
C ALA A 23 23.89 2.13 14.55
N TYR A 24 23.17 3.18 14.19
CA TYR A 24 23.13 4.44 14.94
C TYR A 24 22.52 4.27 16.33
N HIS A 25 21.47 3.49 16.47
CA HIS A 25 20.91 3.13 17.78
C HIS A 25 21.98 2.50 18.68
N ARG A 26 22.68 1.47 18.19
CA ARG A 26 23.71 0.75 18.98
C ARG A 26 24.95 1.59 19.27
N ALA A 27 25.41 2.39 18.31
CA ALA A 27 26.65 3.14 18.43
C ALA A 27 26.50 4.45 19.23
N HIS A 28 25.35 5.08 19.14
CA HIS A 28 25.12 6.44 19.64
C HIS A 28 23.91 6.58 20.58
N GLY A 29 23.20 5.49 20.89
CA GLY A 29 22.00 5.52 21.74
C GLY A 29 20.85 6.33 21.14
N VAL A 30 20.82 6.53 19.81
CA VAL A 30 19.73 7.25 19.16
C VAL A 30 18.45 6.45 19.31
N ASP A 31 17.37 7.09 19.75
CA ASP A 31 16.07 6.48 19.88
C ASP A 31 15.40 6.34 18.51
N THR A 32 15.60 5.17 17.88
CA THR A 32 15.13 4.88 16.53
C THR A 32 13.79 4.14 16.54
N ARG A 33 12.94 4.44 15.58
CA ARG A 33 11.68 3.73 15.32
C ARG A 33 11.63 3.31 13.86
N ILE A 34 11.48 2.02 13.61
CA ILE A 34 11.47 1.47 12.26
C ILE A 34 10.07 0.99 11.91
N ILE A 35 9.52 1.54 10.83
CA ILE A 35 8.20 1.18 10.31
C ILE A 35 8.34 0.63 8.91
N ARG A 36 7.74 -0.54 8.65
CA ARG A 36 7.56 -1.10 7.32
C ARG A 36 6.14 -0.83 6.85
N ILE A 37 5.99 0.15 5.96
CA ILE A 37 4.71 0.59 5.43
C ILE A 37 4.32 -0.29 4.26
N PHE A 38 3.13 -0.91 4.34
CA PHE A 38 2.52 -1.65 3.24
C PHE A 38 1.65 -0.74 2.38
N ASN A 39 1.08 -1.29 1.27
CA ASN A 39 0.32 -0.48 0.33
C ASN A 39 -0.76 0.34 1.02
N THR A 40 -0.69 1.63 0.82
CA THR A 40 -1.60 2.60 1.44
C THR A 40 -2.34 3.38 0.36
N HIS A 41 -3.61 3.67 0.60
CA HIS A 41 -4.42 4.51 -0.26
C HIS A 41 -5.17 5.57 0.54
N GLY A 42 -5.59 6.63 -0.13
CA GLY A 42 -6.32 7.73 0.49
C GLY A 42 -6.28 9.01 -0.36
N PRO A 43 -6.94 10.08 0.09
CA PRO A 43 -6.83 11.41 -0.51
C PRO A 43 -5.37 11.88 -0.59
N ARG A 44 -5.09 12.77 -1.53
CA ARG A 44 -3.76 13.35 -1.82
C ARG A 44 -2.73 12.37 -2.42
N MET A 45 -3.15 11.17 -2.83
CA MET A 45 -2.31 10.37 -3.72
C MET A 45 -2.15 11.11 -5.05
N GLN A 46 -0.96 11.00 -5.62
CA GLN A 46 -0.66 11.59 -6.93
C GLN A 46 -1.36 10.78 -8.02
N VAL A 47 -2.07 11.45 -8.93
CA VAL A 47 -2.88 10.81 -9.98
C VAL A 47 -2.03 9.92 -10.89
N LEU A 48 -0.81 10.37 -11.23
CA LEU A 48 0.10 9.69 -12.16
C LEU A 48 1.26 8.97 -11.45
N ASP A 49 1.05 8.43 -10.25
CA ASP A 49 2.14 7.77 -9.52
C ASP A 49 2.41 6.32 -9.96
N GLY A 50 1.61 5.78 -10.86
CA GLY A 50 1.79 4.45 -11.44
C GLY A 50 1.28 3.29 -10.59
N ARG A 51 0.75 3.53 -9.37
CA ARG A 51 0.15 2.49 -8.53
C ARG A 51 -1.27 2.17 -8.96
N ALA A 52 -1.75 0.96 -8.61
CA ALA A 52 -3.04 0.44 -9.07
C ALA A 52 -4.23 1.33 -8.68
N VAL A 53 -4.35 1.74 -7.40
CA VAL A 53 -5.51 2.53 -6.94
C VAL A 53 -5.63 3.87 -7.70
N PRO A 54 -4.59 4.73 -7.75
CA PRO A 54 -4.69 5.97 -8.53
C PRO A 54 -4.96 5.74 -10.01
N ASN A 55 -4.30 4.76 -10.64
CA ASN A 55 -4.52 4.46 -12.06
C ASN A 55 -5.97 4.04 -12.33
N PHE A 56 -6.50 3.09 -11.56
CA PHE A 56 -7.86 2.61 -11.74
C PHE A 56 -8.90 3.72 -11.48
N MET A 57 -8.68 4.56 -10.47
CA MET A 57 -9.57 5.70 -10.20
C MET A 57 -9.56 6.72 -11.33
N ALA A 58 -8.38 7.10 -11.81
CA ALA A 58 -8.27 8.04 -12.92
C ALA A 58 -8.92 7.50 -14.21
N GLN A 59 -8.67 6.23 -14.53
CA GLN A 59 -9.26 5.56 -15.68
C GLN A 59 -10.79 5.47 -15.56
N ALA A 60 -11.30 5.05 -14.40
CA ALA A 60 -12.75 4.95 -14.17
C ALA A 60 -13.46 6.31 -14.28
N ILE A 61 -12.86 7.39 -13.75
CA ILE A 61 -13.41 8.75 -13.81
C ILE A 61 -13.44 9.26 -15.25
N ARG A 62 -12.39 8.98 -16.05
CA ARG A 62 -12.29 9.40 -17.45
C ARG A 62 -13.10 8.55 -18.42
N GLY A 63 -13.69 7.44 -17.96
CA GLY A 63 -14.36 6.48 -18.83
C GLY A 63 -13.39 5.64 -19.69
N GLU A 64 -12.10 5.63 -19.33
CA GLU A 64 -11.06 4.83 -19.98
C GLU A 64 -11.08 3.40 -19.44
N PRO A 65 -10.66 2.38 -20.22
CA PRO A 65 -10.53 1.02 -19.72
C PRO A 65 -9.56 0.92 -18.54
N LEU A 66 -9.92 0.14 -17.49
CA LEU A 66 -9.03 -0.14 -16.37
C LEU A 66 -8.00 -1.20 -16.76
N THR A 67 -6.72 -0.85 -16.64
CA THR A 67 -5.61 -1.70 -17.06
C THR A 67 -5.18 -2.65 -15.95
N VAL A 68 -5.52 -3.93 -16.05
CA VAL A 68 -5.09 -5.01 -15.17
C VAL A 68 -3.93 -5.77 -15.82
N TYR A 69 -2.82 -5.94 -15.10
CA TYR A 69 -1.67 -6.69 -15.58
C TYR A 69 -1.78 -8.17 -15.22
N GLY A 70 -1.33 -9.08 -16.13
CA GLY A 70 -1.51 -10.51 -15.99
C GLY A 70 -2.97 -10.92 -16.09
N ASP A 71 -3.35 -11.97 -15.40
CA ASP A 71 -4.75 -12.44 -15.25
C ASP A 71 -5.52 -11.74 -14.12
N GLY A 72 -4.84 -10.85 -13.39
CA GLY A 72 -5.41 -10.11 -12.26
C GLY A 72 -5.61 -10.91 -10.98
N SER A 73 -5.11 -12.15 -10.91
CA SER A 73 -5.20 -13.02 -9.72
C SER A 73 -4.21 -12.63 -8.61
N GLN A 74 -3.20 -11.81 -8.92
CA GLN A 74 -2.25 -11.32 -7.93
C GLN A 74 -2.97 -10.48 -6.87
N THR A 75 -2.61 -10.70 -5.61
CA THR A 75 -3.27 -10.04 -4.48
C THR A 75 -2.48 -8.84 -3.95
N ARG A 76 -3.19 -7.88 -3.42
CA ARG A 76 -2.64 -6.75 -2.66
C ARG A 76 -3.45 -6.53 -1.40
N SER A 77 -2.75 -6.10 -0.36
CA SER A 77 -3.35 -5.65 0.89
C SER A 77 -3.31 -4.13 0.94
N LEU A 78 -4.44 -3.49 1.09
CA LEU A 78 -4.58 -2.03 1.00
C LEU A 78 -5.03 -1.46 2.33
N CYS A 79 -4.24 -0.55 2.91
CA CYS A 79 -4.52 0.14 4.16
C CYS A 79 -4.98 1.58 3.87
N TYR A 80 -6.03 2.03 4.54
CA TYR A 80 -6.44 3.42 4.41
C TYR A 80 -5.50 4.36 5.17
N VAL A 81 -5.26 5.54 4.63
CA VAL A 81 -4.24 6.48 5.12
C VAL A 81 -4.43 6.89 6.58
N SER A 82 -5.68 7.06 7.07
CA SER A 82 -5.90 7.42 8.48
C SER A 82 -5.47 6.32 9.45
N ASP A 83 -5.69 5.05 9.08
CA ASP A 83 -5.22 3.93 9.88
C ASP A 83 -3.69 3.88 9.91
N LEU A 84 -3.05 4.11 8.75
CA LEU A 84 -1.61 4.16 8.71
C LEU A 84 -1.05 5.27 9.59
N VAL A 85 -1.60 6.50 9.50
CA VAL A 85 -1.15 7.65 10.32
C VAL A 85 -1.32 7.36 11.81
N ARG A 86 -2.45 6.78 12.23
CA ARG A 86 -2.68 6.34 13.61
C ARG A 86 -1.63 5.32 14.06
N GLY A 87 -1.26 4.38 13.17
CA GLY A 87 -0.20 3.42 13.43
C GLY A 87 1.18 4.06 13.57
N VAL A 88 1.52 5.02 12.70
CA VAL A 88 2.79 5.78 12.77
C VAL A 88 2.92 6.51 14.12
N LEU A 89 1.85 7.21 14.54
CA LEU A 89 1.83 7.91 15.83
C LEU A 89 1.97 6.91 17.01
N ALA A 90 1.28 5.79 16.95
CA ALA A 90 1.40 4.76 17.99
C ALA A 90 2.82 4.16 18.07
N VAL A 91 3.52 3.98 16.93
CA VAL A 91 4.93 3.55 16.93
C VAL A 91 5.83 4.62 17.54
N LEU A 92 5.59 5.90 17.23
CA LEU A 92 6.36 7.00 17.80
C LEU A 92 6.23 7.03 19.33
N GLU A 93 5.03 6.83 19.86
CA GLU A 93 4.75 6.92 21.29
C GLU A 93 5.13 5.66 22.09
N LYS A 94 4.88 4.47 21.54
CA LYS A 94 4.93 3.18 22.25
C LYS A 94 5.86 2.14 21.61
N GLY A 95 6.40 2.43 20.42
CA GLY A 95 7.28 1.51 19.74
C GLY A 95 8.62 1.33 20.43
N ASP A 96 9.32 0.28 20.08
CA ASP A 96 10.70 0.02 20.44
C ASP A 96 11.62 0.17 19.19
N ASP A 97 12.85 -0.27 19.29
CA ASP A 97 13.85 -0.19 18.23
C ASP A 97 13.69 -1.24 17.11
N LEU A 98 12.79 -2.23 17.29
CA LEU A 98 12.59 -3.28 16.31
C LEU A 98 11.52 -2.89 15.26
N PRO A 99 11.64 -3.36 14.02
CA PRO A 99 10.71 -3.02 12.94
C PRO A 99 9.26 -3.44 13.23
N VAL A 100 8.32 -2.54 12.94
CA VAL A 100 6.87 -2.79 13.03
C VAL A 100 6.24 -2.68 11.64
N ASN A 101 5.55 -3.73 11.20
CA ASN A 101 4.77 -3.68 9.97
C ASN A 101 3.44 -2.95 10.22
N LEU A 102 3.14 -1.95 9.37
CA LEU A 102 1.84 -1.27 9.34
C LEU A 102 1.16 -1.48 8.00
N GLY A 103 -0.04 -2.04 8.01
CA GLY A 103 -0.83 -2.32 6.81
C GLY A 103 -2.09 -3.11 7.15
N ASN A 104 -2.90 -3.38 6.14
CA ASN A 104 -4.11 -4.19 6.29
C ASN A 104 -3.81 -5.64 5.87
N PRO A 105 -4.03 -6.67 6.71
CA PRO A 105 -3.80 -8.07 6.33
C PRO A 105 -4.86 -8.65 5.38
N GLN A 106 -5.97 -7.95 5.14
CA GLN A 106 -6.98 -8.38 4.17
C GLN A 106 -6.45 -8.19 2.75
N GLU A 107 -6.56 -9.25 1.96
CA GLU A 107 -6.12 -9.27 0.57
C GLU A 107 -7.32 -9.07 -0.37
N VAL A 108 -7.06 -8.41 -1.48
CA VAL A 108 -7.97 -8.27 -2.61
C VAL A 108 -7.20 -8.56 -3.89
N THR A 109 -7.79 -9.28 -4.83
CA THR A 109 -7.20 -9.48 -6.16
C THR A 109 -7.26 -8.20 -6.98
N MET A 110 -6.39 -8.08 -7.97
CA MET A 110 -6.38 -6.89 -8.83
C MET A 110 -7.67 -6.77 -9.66
N VAL A 111 -8.27 -7.89 -10.06
CA VAL A 111 -9.57 -7.90 -10.75
C VAL A 111 -10.69 -7.43 -9.81
N GLU A 112 -10.77 -7.97 -8.59
CA GLU A 112 -11.76 -7.53 -7.59
C GLU A 112 -11.60 -6.03 -7.27
N LEU A 113 -10.38 -5.54 -7.10
CA LEU A 113 -10.11 -4.12 -6.87
C LEU A 113 -10.62 -3.25 -8.02
N ALA A 114 -10.35 -3.65 -9.27
CA ALA A 114 -10.84 -2.94 -10.45
C ALA A 114 -12.38 -2.93 -10.51
N GLN A 115 -13.03 -4.06 -10.25
CA GLN A 115 -14.49 -4.17 -10.20
C GLN A 115 -15.12 -3.28 -9.12
N ILE A 116 -14.52 -3.26 -7.92
CA ILE A 116 -14.97 -2.39 -6.82
C ILE A 116 -14.89 -0.92 -7.25
N ILE A 117 -13.77 -0.50 -7.86
CA ILE A 117 -13.57 0.89 -8.28
C ILE A 117 -14.53 1.28 -9.41
N VAL A 118 -14.76 0.42 -10.41
CA VAL A 118 -15.75 0.66 -11.48
C VAL A 118 -17.14 0.87 -10.87
N ARG A 119 -17.56 0.01 -9.95
CA ARG A 119 -18.84 0.11 -9.25
C ARG A 119 -18.96 1.40 -8.42
N LEU A 120 -17.94 1.73 -7.62
CA LEU A 120 -17.95 2.94 -6.79
C LEU A 120 -17.92 4.23 -7.62
N ALA A 121 -17.25 4.20 -8.78
CA ALA A 121 -17.18 5.33 -9.69
C ALA A 121 -18.49 5.54 -10.50
N ASP A 122 -19.41 4.57 -10.48
CA ASP A 122 -20.55 4.47 -11.41
C ASP A 122 -20.09 4.56 -12.87
N SER A 123 -18.98 3.89 -13.16
CA SER A 123 -18.32 3.92 -14.48
C SER A 123 -18.77 2.76 -15.35
N ARG A 124 -18.80 2.97 -16.67
CA ARG A 124 -19.00 1.92 -17.68
C ARG A 124 -17.69 1.41 -18.27
N SER A 125 -16.57 1.77 -17.67
CA SER A 125 -15.23 1.38 -18.13
C SER A 125 -15.07 -0.14 -18.16
N ALA A 126 -14.54 -0.66 -19.25
CA ALA A 126 -14.17 -2.07 -19.36
C ALA A 126 -12.89 -2.35 -18.56
N ILE A 127 -12.64 -3.61 -18.23
CA ILE A 127 -11.35 -4.06 -17.68
C ILE A 127 -10.55 -4.68 -18.81
N GLU A 128 -9.36 -4.14 -19.07
CA GLU A 128 -8.42 -4.65 -20.07
C GLU A 128 -7.23 -5.34 -19.40
N PHE A 129 -6.86 -6.51 -19.92
CA PHE A 129 -5.72 -7.26 -19.44
C PHE A 129 -4.48 -6.97 -20.28
N ARG A 130 -3.33 -6.71 -19.62
CA ARG A 130 -2.04 -6.47 -20.27
C ARG A 130 -0.97 -7.40 -19.71
N GLN A 131 0.14 -7.54 -20.45
CA GLN A 131 1.24 -8.39 -20.05
C GLN A 131 1.79 -7.98 -18.67
N LEU A 132 2.01 -8.97 -17.78
CA LEU A 132 2.55 -8.74 -16.46
C LEU A 132 4.01 -8.25 -16.53
N PRO A 133 4.39 -7.18 -15.82
CA PRO A 133 5.78 -6.77 -15.70
C PRO A 133 6.66 -7.87 -15.09
N VAL A 134 7.94 -7.87 -15.47
CA VAL A 134 8.92 -8.82 -14.91
C VAL A 134 9.09 -8.55 -13.40
N ASP A 135 9.19 -9.62 -12.61
CA ASP A 135 9.38 -9.59 -11.15
C ASP A 135 8.25 -8.88 -10.36
N ASP A 136 7.02 -8.79 -10.90
CA ASP A 136 5.90 -8.28 -10.09
C ASP A 136 5.53 -9.31 -9.00
N PRO A 137 5.50 -8.91 -7.71
CA PRO A 137 5.18 -9.84 -6.62
C PRO A 137 3.75 -10.39 -6.75
N LYS A 138 3.59 -11.70 -6.66
CA LYS A 138 2.27 -12.35 -6.69
C LYS A 138 1.42 -11.98 -5.47
N GLN A 139 2.06 -11.81 -4.30
CA GLN A 139 1.40 -11.52 -3.04
C GLN A 139 2.16 -10.47 -2.23
N ARG A 140 1.44 -9.55 -1.60
CA ARG A 140 1.97 -8.61 -0.59
C ARG A 140 0.97 -8.49 0.55
N ARG A 141 1.19 -9.25 1.61
CA ARG A 141 0.36 -9.28 2.81
C ARG A 141 1.21 -8.99 4.05
N PRO A 142 0.88 -7.98 4.87
CA PRO A 142 1.60 -7.73 6.12
C PRO A 142 1.22 -8.74 7.20
N ASP A 143 2.20 -9.22 7.95
CA ASP A 143 1.97 -9.72 9.30
C ASP A 143 2.00 -8.53 10.27
N ILE A 144 0.87 -8.22 10.89
CA ILE A 144 0.70 -7.12 11.84
C ILE A 144 0.63 -7.58 13.30
N SER A 145 1.03 -8.83 13.59
CA SER A 145 0.96 -9.40 14.96
C SER A 145 1.70 -8.52 15.95
N ARG A 146 2.89 -8.02 15.60
CA ARG A 146 3.67 -7.12 16.43
C ARG A 146 2.97 -5.77 16.66
N ALA A 147 2.35 -5.18 15.63
CA ALA A 147 1.59 -3.94 15.79
C ALA A 147 0.40 -4.12 16.73
N ARG A 148 -0.27 -5.27 16.68
CA ARG A 148 -1.38 -5.60 17.59
C ARG A 148 -0.91 -5.74 19.03
N THR A 149 0.14 -6.51 19.27
CA THR A 149 0.60 -6.82 20.64
C THR A 149 1.32 -5.63 21.30
N LEU A 150 2.19 -4.94 20.58
CA LEU A 150 2.99 -3.84 21.11
C LEU A 150 2.19 -2.54 21.22
N LEU A 151 1.38 -2.22 20.20
CA LEU A 151 0.74 -0.91 20.05
C LEU A 151 -0.76 -0.94 20.31
N GLY A 152 -1.40 -2.13 20.36
CA GLY A 152 -2.85 -2.27 20.31
C GLY A 152 -3.45 -1.78 18.99
N TRP A 153 -2.64 -1.73 17.90
CA TRP A 153 -3.04 -1.18 16.62
C TRP A 153 -3.48 -2.25 15.62
N GLN A 154 -4.55 -1.94 14.93
CA GLN A 154 -5.02 -2.66 13.73
C GLN A 154 -5.75 -1.69 12.80
N PRO A 155 -5.86 -2.00 11.50
CA PRO A 155 -6.67 -1.20 10.58
C PRO A 155 -8.15 -1.34 10.92
N GLU A 156 -8.91 -0.25 10.81
CA GLU A 156 -10.33 -0.16 11.17
C GLU A 156 -11.21 0.25 10.00
N VAL A 157 -10.63 0.96 9.01
CA VAL A 157 -11.38 1.43 7.84
C VAL A 157 -11.54 0.28 6.84
N ALA A 158 -12.79 -0.06 6.52
CA ALA A 158 -13.09 -1.05 5.51
C ALA A 158 -12.59 -0.61 4.13
N LEU A 159 -12.21 -1.57 3.28
CA LEU A 159 -11.61 -1.28 1.97
C LEU A 159 -12.51 -0.38 1.12
N GLU A 160 -13.78 -0.71 0.99
CA GLU A 160 -14.73 0.05 0.16
C GLU A 160 -14.96 1.46 0.69
N ASP A 161 -15.03 1.65 2.01
CA ASP A 161 -15.16 2.97 2.63
C ASP A 161 -13.94 3.85 2.33
N GLY A 162 -12.75 3.29 2.48
CA GLY A 162 -11.50 3.97 2.16
C GLY A 162 -11.39 4.31 0.68
N LEU A 163 -11.77 3.39 -0.20
CA LEU A 163 -11.79 3.63 -1.66
C LEU A 163 -12.81 4.69 -2.05
N SER A 164 -14.01 4.71 -1.46
CA SER A 164 -15.03 5.73 -1.70
C SER A 164 -14.53 7.13 -1.35
N ARG A 165 -13.93 7.30 -0.16
CA ARG A 165 -13.34 8.58 0.28
C ARG A 165 -12.16 9.00 -0.62
N THR A 166 -11.37 8.04 -1.09
CA THR A 166 -10.27 8.29 -2.02
C THR A 166 -10.81 8.75 -3.37
N LEU A 167 -11.84 8.10 -3.89
CA LEU A 167 -12.49 8.43 -5.16
C LEU A 167 -13.13 9.82 -5.13
N GLU A 168 -13.75 10.21 -4.02
CA GLU A 168 -14.30 11.56 -3.85
C GLU A 168 -13.23 12.64 -4.02
N TYR A 169 -12.02 12.42 -3.49
CA TYR A 169 -10.89 13.31 -3.74
C TYR A 169 -10.47 13.29 -5.21
N PHE A 170 -10.36 12.12 -5.84
CA PHE A 170 -9.93 11.98 -7.23
C PHE A 170 -10.89 12.67 -8.21
N ARG A 171 -12.19 12.65 -7.96
CA ARG A 171 -13.19 13.38 -8.76
C ARG A 171 -12.96 14.91 -8.81
N ARG A 172 -12.17 15.45 -7.87
CA ARG A 172 -11.85 16.89 -7.84
C ARG A 172 -10.53 17.24 -8.54
N VAL A 173 -9.67 16.24 -8.78
CA VAL A 173 -8.30 16.49 -9.28
C VAL A 173 -8.00 15.78 -10.60
N VAL A 174 -8.89 14.92 -11.11
CA VAL A 174 -8.85 14.23 -12.39
C VAL A 174 -9.77 14.92 -13.39
#